data_402bec334b9be2280dbff1883535084b
#
_entry.id   402bec334b9be2280dbff1883535084b
#
_cell.length_a   1.000
_cell.length_b   1.000
_cell.length_c   1.000
_cell.angle_alpha   90.00
_cell.angle_beta   90.00
_cell.angle_gamma   90.00
#
_symmetry.space_group_name_H-M   'P 1'
#
loop_
_entity.id
_entity.type
_entity.pdbx_description
1 polymer ?
#
loop_
_entity_poly.entity_id
_entity_poly.type
_entity_poly.pdbx_seq_one_letter_code
_entity_poly.pdbx_strand_id
1 'polypeptide(L)'
;MTLTTRSLSLVLLLVFAAVAAPGCLAHANASLEPPSSAPRPQFDFHSGFWINLHHFLYEEAASQDVGPRTPRHEPLSMADGTIAADLSPDEQQVWLSAIAYYKAHLLERDLLTNDAMRSIKNRLEDLESAATLGRSRLDPGLAGVLDRAAPVYRAHWWREHDRANHAWINAVSPLIDQHGKVLSEELSAAFGASWPGRPIRVDVVAYANWAGAYTTLLPARITISSVDSRNQQIAALEVLFHEASHTLIEGVGDTLIRDFAARKKSAPRDLWHALLFFTVGFYVQRIYPDYVPYADSNDLWERGFSSPFHEVLAADWQPHLEGEKSLAQAISDLAADFGVPPKEH
;
A
#
# COMPACT_ATOMS: atom_id res chain seq x y z
N MET A 1 -44.63 8.85 -7.17
CA MET A 1 -44.36 8.25 -5.82
C MET A 1 -42.95 7.74 -5.85
N THR A 2 -42.05 8.56 -5.36
CA THR A 2 -40.61 8.35 -5.37
C THR A 2 -40.19 8.05 -3.95
N LEU A 3 -39.68 6.86 -3.69
CA LEU A 3 -39.09 6.45 -2.41
C LEU A 3 -37.56 6.61 -2.51
N THR A 4 -37.08 7.60 -1.78
CA THR A 4 -35.66 7.83 -1.55
C THR A 4 -35.18 6.97 -0.37
N THR A 5 -34.29 6.02 -0.61
CA THR A 5 -33.57 5.27 0.42
C THR A 5 -32.35 6.08 0.86
N ARG A 6 -32.36 6.53 2.11
CA ARG A 6 -31.21 7.12 2.81
C ARG A 6 -30.34 6.00 3.38
N SER A 7 -29.08 5.97 3.00
CA SER A 7 -28.06 5.15 3.65
C SER A 7 -27.64 5.81 4.97
N LEU A 8 -27.87 5.13 6.08
CA LEU A 8 -27.32 5.49 7.39
C LEU A 8 -25.89 4.94 7.51
N SER A 9 -24.93 5.83 7.65
CA SER A 9 -23.58 5.48 8.08
C SER A 9 -23.59 5.30 9.60
N LEU A 10 -23.33 4.09 10.07
CA LEU A 10 -23.21 3.75 11.48
C LEU A 10 -21.78 4.05 11.95
N VAL A 11 -21.62 5.13 12.72
CA VAL A 11 -20.38 5.44 13.44
C VAL A 11 -20.40 4.66 14.75
N LEU A 12 -19.51 3.68 14.91
CA LEU A 12 -19.38 2.89 16.13
C LEU A 12 -18.42 3.62 17.09
N LEU A 13 -19.00 4.28 18.11
CA LEU A 13 -18.27 4.82 19.28
C LEU A 13 -18.00 3.67 20.25
N LEU A 14 -16.73 3.30 20.43
CA LEU A 14 -16.29 2.43 21.53
C LEU A 14 -15.98 3.27 22.77
N VAL A 15 -16.87 3.20 23.76
CA VAL A 15 -16.67 3.73 25.11
C VAL A 15 -15.88 2.70 25.91
N PHE A 16 -14.66 3.03 26.34
CA PHE A 16 -13.89 2.26 27.30
C PHE A 16 -14.30 2.66 28.72
N ALA A 17 -14.98 1.77 29.45
CA ALA A 17 -15.17 1.89 30.87
C ALA A 17 -13.94 1.35 31.61
N ALA A 18 -13.25 2.23 32.33
CA ALA A 18 -12.18 1.86 33.24
C ALA A 18 -12.75 1.26 34.53
N VAL A 19 -12.47 -0.02 34.75
CA VAL A 19 -12.69 -0.66 36.06
C VAL A 19 -11.35 -0.66 36.79
N ALA A 20 -11.27 0.12 37.86
CA ALA A 20 -10.14 0.11 38.78
C ALA A 20 -10.30 -1.05 39.80
N ALA A 21 -9.31 -1.93 39.86
CA ALA A 21 -9.14 -2.88 40.95
C ALA A 21 -7.82 -2.60 41.70
N PRO A 22 -7.78 -2.60 43.02
CA PRO A 22 -6.59 -2.28 43.79
C PRO A 22 -5.74 -3.53 44.10
N GLY A 23 -4.45 -3.35 44.04
CA GLY A 23 -3.50 -3.96 44.94
C GLY A 23 -2.88 -5.30 44.52
N CYS A 24 -1.60 -5.26 44.12
CA CYS A 24 -0.53 -6.04 44.75
C CYS A 24 0.81 -5.56 44.20
N LEU A 25 1.63 -4.90 45.00
CA LEU A 25 3.02 -4.56 44.70
C LEU A 25 3.84 -5.85 44.73
N ALA A 26 4.07 -6.43 43.57
CA ALA A 26 5.16 -7.39 43.36
C ALA A 26 6.30 -6.64 42.65
N HIS A 27 7.42 -6.43 43.34
CA HIS A 27 8.65 -5.95 42.78
C HIS A 27 9.20 -7.03 41.83
N ALA A 28 8.87 -6.93 40.55
CA ALA A 28 9.57 -7.67 39.52
C ALA A 28 10.84 -6.86 39.18
N ASN A 29 12.01 -7.41 39.52
CA ASN A 29 13.29 -6.99 38.95
C ASN A 29 13.21 -7.22 37.44
N ALA A 30 12.80 -6.22 36.69
CA ALA A 30 13.01 -6.19 35.26
C ALA A 30 14.51 -6.03 35.03
N SER A 31 15.17 -7.11 34.66
CA SER A 31 16.51 -7.06 34.08
C SER A 31 16.40 -6.20 32.83
N LEU A 32 16.93 -4.98 32.90
CA LEU A 32 17.13 -4.12 31.73
C LEU A 32 18.17 -4.83 30.86
N GLU A 33 17.73 -5.57 29.85
CA GLU A 33 18.63 -5.96 28.79
C GLU A 33 19.25 -4.68 28.20
N PRO A 34 20.59 -4.63 28.00
CA PRO A 34 21.21 -3.50 27.34
C PRO A 34 20.57 -3.34 25.95
N PRO A 35 20.28 -2.11 25.49
CA PRO A 35 19.70 -1.90 24.18
C PRO A 35 20.60 -2.56 23.14
N SER A 36 20.05 -3.49 22.39
CA SER A 36 20.74 -4.10 21.24
C SER A 36 21.17 -2.97 20.31
N SER A 37 22.49 -2.82 20.12
CA SER A 37 23.08 -1.74 19.32
C SER A 37 22.95 -1.93 17.81
N ALA A 38 22.32 -3.01 17.36
CA ALA A 38 22.02 -3.20 15.94
C ALA A 38 20.74 -2.43 15.56
N PRO A 39 20.75 -1.62 14.51
CA PRO A 39 19.53 -1.00 14.02
C PRO A 39 18.52 -2.10 13.69
N ARG A 40 17.32 -2.01 14.25
CA ARG A 40 16.24 -2.96 13.93
C ARG A 40 15.88 -2.79 12.46
N PRO A 41 15.71 -3.89 11.68
CA PRO A 41 15.25 -3.78 10.31
C PRO A 41 13.88 -3.10 10.30
N GLN A 42 13.69 -2.13 9.36
CA GLN A 42 12.42 -1.42 9.22
C GLN A 42 11.38 -2.24 8.46
N PHE A 43 11.85 -3.15 7.61
CA PHE A 43 11.04 -3.97 6.73
C PHE A 43 11.42 -5.44 6.87
N ASP A 44 10.40 -6.29 6.71
CA ASP A 44 10.52 -7.75 6.68
C ASP A 44 10.00 -8.25 5.32
N PHE A 45 10.94 -8.60 4.42
CA PHE A 45 10.64 -8.92 3.02
C PHE A 45 10.30 -10.39 2.82
N HIS A 46 9.25 -10.63 2.06
CA HIS A 46 8.73 -11.94 1.70
C HIS A 46 8.50 -12.06 0.18
N SER A 47 8.80 -13.23 -0.39
CA SER A 47 8.39 -13.63 -1.73
C SER A 47 7.49 -14.86 -1.59
N GLY A 48 6.21 -14.64 -1.27
CA GLY A 48 5.27 -15.70 -0.97
C GLY A 48 4.65 -16.31 -2.25
N PHE A 49 4.63 -17.64 -2.37
CA PHE A 49 4.09 -18.34 -3.53
C PHE A 49 2.60 -18.04 -3.76
N TRP A 50 1.77 -18.17 -2.72
CA TRP A 50 0.33 -18.08 -2.84
C TRP A 50 -0.17 -16.66 -3.14
N ILE A 51 0.47 -15.67 -2.55
CA ILE A 51 0.13 -14.27 -2.82
C ILE A 51 0.52 -13.85 -4.25
N ASN A 52 1.66 -14.33 -4.74
CA ASN A 52 2.08 -14.13 -6.12
C ASN A 52 1.13 -14.80 -7.12
N LEU A 53 0.72 -16.06 -6.88
CA LEU A 53 -0.27 -16.75 -7.72
C LEU A 53 -1.60 -15.99 -7.73
N HIS A 54 -2.06 -15.50 -6.57
CA HIS A 54 -3.31 -14.75 -6.46
C HIS A 54 -3.29 -13.47 -7.28
N HIS A 55 -2.23 -12.65 -7.13
CA HIS A 55 -2.10 -11.40 -7.85
C HIS A 55 -1.91 -11.64 -9.36
N PHE A 56 -1.16 -12.67 -9.73
CA PHE A 56 -0.96 -13.00 -11.13
C PHE A 56 -2.25 -13.45 -11.82
N LEU A 57 -3.05 -14.32 -11.19
CA LEU A 57 -4.36 -14.69 -11.72
C LEU A 57 -5.35 -13.52 -11.80
N TYR A 58 -5.26 -12.57 -10.84
CA TYR A 58 -6.05 -11.36 -10.90
C TYR A 58 -5.66 -10.48 -12.11
N GLU A 59 -4.36 -10.32 -12.37
CA GLU A 59 -3.86 -9.59 -13.53
C GLU A 59 -4.25 -10.25 -14.85
N GLU A 60 -4.07 -11.57 -14.96
CA GLU A 60 -4.50 -12.35 -16.13
C GLU A 60 -6.01 -12.19 -16.40
N ALA A 61 -6.82 -12.15 -15.34
CA ALA A 61 -8.24 -11.93 -15.48
C ALA A 61 -8.56 -10.47 -15.92
N ALA A 62 -7.84 -9.51 -15.37
CA ALA A 62 -8.02 -8.08 -15.68
C ALA A 62 -7.57 -7.73 -17.11
N SER A 63 -6.43 -8.27 -17.55
CA SER A 63 -5.87 -8.01 -18.89
C SER A 63 -6.77 -8.51 -20.04
N GLN A 64 -7.57 -9.55 -19.78
CA GLN A 64 -8.52 -10.09 -20.75
C GLN A 64 -9.91 -9.43 -20.69
N ASP A 65 -10.15 -8.53 -19.72
CA ASP A 65 -11.41 -7.79 -19.60
C ASP A 65 -11.29 -6.40 -20.23
N VAL A 66 -11.49 -6.32 -21.55
CA VAL A 66 -11.36 -5.10 -22.35
C VAL A 66 -12.62 -4.20 -22.22
N GLY A 67 -13.17 -4.06 -21.02
CA GLY A 67 -14.35 -3.24 -20.76
C GLY A 67 -14.02 -1.76 -20.56
N PRO A 68 -14.97 -0.82 -20.83
CA PRO A 68 -14.75 0.63 -20.70
C PRO A 68 -14.56 1.11 -19.26
N ARG A 69 -14.66 0.25 -18.26
CA ARG A 69 -14.56 0.56 -16.83
C ARG A 69 -13.25 0.15 -16.17
N THR A 70 -12.44 -0.65 -16.86
CA THR A 70 -11.15 -1.06 -16.34
C THR A 70 -10.14 0.06 -16.62
N PRO A 71 -9.45 0.64 -15.61
CA PRO A 71 -8.28 1.46 -15.87
C PRO A 71 -7.35 0.68 -16.79
N ARG A 72 -6.92 1.26 -17.89
CA ARG A 72 -5.95 0.62 -18.77
C ARG A 72 -4.68 0.43 -17.98
N HIS A 73 -4.49 -0.76 -17.46
CA HIS A 73 -3.18 -1.21 -17.05
C HIS A 73 -2.38 -1.41 -18.34
N GLU A 74 -1.23 -0.75 -18.43
CA GLU A 74 -0.22 -1.23 -19.37
C GLU A 74 0.00 -2.69 -18.97
N PRO A 75 -0.23 -3.67 -19.89
CA PRO A 75 0.08 -5.05 -19.56
C PRO A 75 1.53 -5.07 -19.09
N LEU A 76 1.80 -5.61 -17.91
CA LEU A 76 3.16 -5.88 -17.51
C LEU A 76 3.77 -6.66 -18.68
N SER A 77 4.84 -6.15 -19.30
CA SER A 77 5.39 -6.67 -20.56
C SER A 77 6.02 -8.06 -20.42
N MET A 78 5.69 -8.77 -19.35
CA MET A 78 5.96 -10.20 -19.15
C MET A 78 4.89 -11.10 -19.79
N ALA A 79 3.76 -10.56 -20.17
CA ALA A 79 2.77 -11.26 -20.98
C ALA A 79 3.20 -11.24 -22.44
N ASP A 80 4.38 -11.72 -22.72
CA ASP A 80 4.63 -12.21 -24.06
C ASP A 80 3.70 -13.41 -24.23
N GLY A 81 2.75 -13.34 -25.16
CA GLY A 81 1.79 -14.41 -25.47
C GLY A 81 2.44 -15.74 -25.84
N THR A 82 3.76 -15.81 -25.80
CA THR A 82 4.60 -16.99 -25.99
C THR A 82 4.51 -17.97 -24.83
N ILE A 83 4.26 -17.57 -23.58
CA ILE A 83 4.22 -18.52 -22.45
C ILE A 83 2.93 -19.34 -22.46
N ALA A 84 1.83 -18.77 -22.93
CA ALA A 84 0.60 -19.54 -23.14
C ALA A 84 0.72 -20.63 -24.21
N ALA A 85 1.73 -20.56 -25.09
CA ALA A 85 1.99 -21.52 -26.14
C ALA A 85 2.65 -22.83 -25.63
N ASP A 86 3.26 -22.81 -24.43
CA ASP A 86 4.00 -23.95 -23.89
C ASP A 86 3.17 -24.80 -22.89
N LEU A 87 1.92 -24.41 -22.61
CA LEU A 87 1.04 -25.19 -21.76
C LEU A 87 0.49 -26.40 -22.51
N SER A 88 0.53 -27.57 -21.86
CA SER A 88 -0.23 -28.72 -22.34
C SER A 88 -1.73 -28.43 -22.35
N PRO A 89 -2.55 -29.15 -23.15
CA PRO A 89 -4.00 -28.93 -23.18
C PRO A 89 -4.67 -29.00 -21.80
N ASP A 90 -4.23 -29.91 -20.93
CA ASP A 90 -4.74 -30.06 -19.58
C ASP A 90 -4.36 -28.87 -18.69
N GLU A 91 -3.12 -28.42 -18.75
CA GLU A 91 -2.64 -27.23 -18.03
C GLU A 91 -3.36 -25.95 -18.50
N GLN A 92 -3.56 -25.83 -19.81
CA GLN A 92 -4.31 -24.72 -20.39
C GLN A 92 -5.76 -24.71 -19.88
N GLN A 93 -6.42 -25.87 -19.83
CA GLN A 93 -7.78 -26.00 -19.30
C GLN A 93 -7.84 -25.55 -17.82
N VAL A 94 -6.90 -26.00 -17.01
CA VAL A 94 -6.80 -25.62 -15.58
C VAL A 94 -6.60 -24.13 -15.43
N TRP A 95 -5.65 -23.54 -16.19
CA TRP A 95 -5.32 -22.11 -16.12
C TRP A 95 -6.48 -21.22 -16.56
N LEU A 96 -7.10 -21.53 -17.69
CA LEU A 96 -8.27 -20.80 -18.18
C LEU A 96 -9.47 -20.90 -17.23
N SER A 97 -9.65 -22.06 -16.56
CA SER A 97 -10.69 -22.22 -15.55
C SER A 97 -10.43 -21.34 -14.32
N ALA A 98 -9.16 -21.17 -13.91
CA ALA A 98 -8.79 -20.27 -12.83
C ALA A 98 -9.04 -18.81 -13.21
N ILE A 99 -8.63 -18.38 -14.39
CA ILE A 99 -8.91 -17.02 -14.92
C ILE A 99 -10.43 -16.77 -14.98
N ALA A 100 -11.22 -17.73 -15.48
CA ALA A 100 -12.67 -17.60 -15.53
C ALA A 100 -13.30 -17.44 -14.14
N TYR A 101 -12.78 -18.15 -13.12
CA TYR A 101 -13.22 -17.97 -11.74
C TYR A 101 -12.94 -16.56 -11.23
N TYR A 102 -11.72 -16.04 -11.47
CA TYR A 102 -11.34 -14.68 -11.06
C TYR A 102 -12.22 -13.62 -11.73
N LYS A 103 -12.50 -13.76 -13.02
CA LYS A 103 -13.44 -12.88 -13.75
C LYS A 103 -14.83 -12.89 -13.14
N ALA A 104 -15.36 -14.07 -12.84
CA ALA A 104 -16.72 -14.21 -12.35
C ALA A 104 -16.91 -13.76 -10.89
N HIS A 105 -15.87 -13.84 -10.04
CA HIS A 105 -16.03 -13.72 -8.59
C HIS A 105 -15.18 -12.64 -7.94
N LEU A 106 -14.06 -12.21 -8.54
CA LEU A 106 -13.09 -11.35 -7.89
C LEU A 106 -12.80 -10.05 -8.65
N LEU A 107 -12.88 -10.02 -9.97
CA LEU A 107 -12.46 -8.90 -10.79
C LEU A 107 -13.22 -7.58 -10.52
N GLU A 108 -14.50 -7.69 -10.14
CA GLU A 108 -15.31 -6.52 -9.72
C GLU A 108 -14.85 -5.90 -8.38
N ARG A 109 -13.91 -6.56 -7.69
CA ARG A 109 -13.41 -6.17 -6.37
C ARG A 109 -11.97 -5.70 -6.48
N ASP A 110 -11.74 -4.43 -6.23
CA ASP A 110 -10.40 -3.86 -6.23
C ASP A 110 -9.52 -4.48 -5.14
N LEU A 111 -8.26 -4.79 -5.46
CA LEU A 111 -7.30 -5.44 -4.55
C LEU A 111 -7.01 -4.59 -3.31
N LEU A 112 -7.01 -3.28 -3.44
CA LEU A 112 -6.68 -2.34 -2.36
C LEU A 112 -7.89 -1.97 -1.52
N THR A 113 -9.00 -1.59 -2.16
CA THR A 113 -10.11 -0.93 -1.47
C THR A 113 -11.18 -1.89 -0.96
N ASN A 114 -11.21 -3.14 -1.43
CA ASN A 114 -12.22 -4.12 -1.04
C ASN A 114 -11.79 -4.96 0.16
N ASP A 115 -12.59 -4.97 1.24
CA ASP A 115 -12.29 -5.69 2.48
C ASP A 115 -12.12 -7.21 2.31
N ALA A 116 -12.91 -7.81 1.43
CA ALA A 116 -12.79 -9.24 1.17
C ALA A 116 -11.47 -9.57 0.45
N MET A 117 -11.03 -8.70 -0.49
CA MET A 117 -9.74 -8.88 -1.17
C MET A 117 -8.57 -8.70 -0.21
N ARG A 118 -8.64 -7.70 0.71
CA ARG A 118 -7.64 -7.54 1.78
C ARG A 118 -7.59 -8.75 2.71
N SER A 119 -8.73 -9.32 3.04
CA SER A 119 -8.78 -10.53 3.88
C SER A 119 -8.18 -11.75 3.18
N ILE A 120 -8.43 -11.93 1.88
CA ILE A 120 -7.82 -12.98 1.05
C ILE A 120 -6.30 -12.79 1.04
N LYS A 121 -5.84 -11.58 0.71
CA LYS A 121 -4.42 -11.21 0.69
C LYS A 121 -3.74 -11.58 2.01
N ASN A 122 -4.19 -11.02 3.12
CA ASN A 122 -3.60 -11.24 4.43
C ASN A 122 -3.53 -12.74 4.77
N ARG A 123 -4.56 -13.48 4.39
CA ARG A 123 -4.60 -14.92 4.63
C ARG A 123 -3.60 -15.71 3.79
N LEU A 124 -3.42 -15.34 2.52
CA LEU A 124 -2.43 -15.97 1.63
C LEU A 124 -0.99 -15.67 2.06
N GLU A 125 -0.73 -14.47 2.56
CA GLU A 125 0.54 -14.07 3.14
C GLU A 125 0.88 -14.90 4.40
N ASP A 126 -0.11 -15.12 5.28
CA ASP A 126 0.07 -15.96 6.48
C ASP A 126 0.30 -17.45 6.13
N LEU A 127 -0.05 -17.86 4.93
CA LEU A 127 0.05 -19.23 4.43
C LEU A 127 1.22 -19.46 3.47
N GLU A 128 2.17 -18.55 3.39
CA GLU A 128 3.26 -18.61 2.40
C GLU A 128 4.01 -19.95 2.37
N SER A 129 4.17 -20.62 3.51
CA SER A 129 4.81 -21.93 3.63
C SER A 129 3.85 -23.13 3.48
N ALA A 130 2.55 -22.89 3.27
CA ALA A 130 1.57 -23.96 3.16
C ALA A 130 1.74 -24.75 1.84
N ALA A 131 1.69 -26.07 1.92
CA ALA A 131 1.74 -26.92 0.71
C ALA A 131 0.44 -26.86 -0.09
N THR A 132 -0.69 -26.68 0.58
CA THR A 132 -2.04 -26.59 -0.02
C THR A 132 -2.93 -25.66 0.80
N LEU A 133 -4.03 -25.19 0.21
CA LEU A 133 -4.97 -24.26 0.82
C LEU A 133 -6.26 -24.92 1.37
N GLY A 134 -6.40 -26.22 1.30
CA GLY A 134 -7.61 -26.93 1.73
C GLY A 134 -8.01 -26.72 3.20
N ARG A 135 -7.07 -26.25 4.06
CA ARG A 135 -7.32 -25.90 5.48
C ARG A 135 -7.13 -24.41 5.77
N SER A 136 -7.18 -23.58 4.76
CA SER A 136 -6.78 -22.17 4.80
C SER A 136 -7.78 -21.24 5.48
N ARG A 137 -9.03 -21.61 5.68
CA ARG A 137 -10.18 -20.72 6.01
C ARG A 137 -10.49 -19.68 4.91
N LEU A 138 -9.95 -19.83 3.72
CA LEU A 138 -10.42 -19.13 2.53
C LEU A 138 -11.77 -19.70 2.09
N ASP A 139 -12.46 -18.96 1.21
CA ASP A 139 -13.61 -19.56 0.50
C ASP A 139 -13.18 -20.87 -0.17
N PRO A 140 -13.93 -21.99 0.03
CA PRO A 140 -13.54 -23.28 -0.52
C PRO A 140 -13.41 -23.30 -2.04
N GLY A 141 -14.20 -22.48 -2.75
CA GLY A 141 -14.11 -22.34 -4.20
C GLY A 141 -12.79 -21.72 -4.62
N LEU A 142 -12.40 -20.61 -3.96
CA LEU A 142 -11.13 -19.94 -4.20
C LEU A 142 -9.94 -20.85 -3.82
N ALA A 143 -9.96 -21.46 -2.65
CA ALA A 143 -8.90 -22.38 -2.22
C ALA A 143 -8.71 -23.51 -3.22
N GLY A 144 -9.81 -24.12 -3.70
CA GLY A 144 -9.77 -25.19 -4.69
C GLY A 144 -9.28 -24.73 -6.07
N VAL A 145 -9.59 -23.49 -6.47
CA VAL A 145 -9.05 -22.91 -7.72
C VAL A 145 -7.55 -22.68 -7.61
N LEU A 146 -7.08 -22.07 -6.54
CA LEU A 146 -5.65 -21.83 -6.30
C LEU A 146 -4.87 -23.15 -6.19
N ASP A 147 -5.37 -24.14 -5.45
CA ASP A 147 -4.73 -25.46 -5.31
C ASP A 147 -4.58 -26.16 -6.68
N ARG A 148 -5.57 -26.06 -7.57
CA ARG A 148 -5.49 -26.64 -8.92
C ARG A 148 -4.55 -25.86 -9.85
N ALA A 149 -4.52 -24.53 -9.76
CA ALA A 149 -3.64 -23.68 -10.57
C ALA A 149 -2.19 -23.76 -10.12
N ALA A 150 -1.92 -24.05 -8.85
CA ALA A 150 -0.59 -24.04 -8.25
C ALA A 150 0.46 -24.90 -8.99
N PRO A 151 0.19 -26.14 -9.43
CA PRO A 151 1.16 -26.91 -10.21
C PRO A 151 1.54 -26.24 -11.53
N VAL A 152 0.57 -25.68 -12.24
CA VAL A 152 0.80 -24.98 -13.53
C VAL A 152 1.64 -23.73 -13.30
N TYR A 153 1.24 -22.90 -12.34
CA TYR A 153 2.00 -21.69 -11.98
C TYR A 153 3.43 -22.02 -11.57
N ARG A 154 3.63 -23.07 -10.76
CA ARG A 154 4.95 -23.52 -10.29
C ARG A 154 5.85 -23.97 -11.45
N ALA A 155 5.29 -24.64 -12.44
CA ALA A 155 6.02 -25.16 -13.59
C ALA A 155 6.48 -24.06 -14.55
N HIS A 156 5.61 -23.06 -14.80
CA HIS A 156 5.79 -22.13 -15.92
C HIS A 156 6.23 -20.71 -15.51
N TRP A 157 5.80 -20.17 -14.35
CA TRP A 157 6.05 -18.76 -13.99
C TRP A 157 6.77 -18.54 -12.67
N TRP A 158 6.46 -19.36 -11.65
CA TRP A 158 6.89 -19.07 -10.27
C TRP A 158 8.40 -18.83 -10.14
N ARG A 159 9.22 -19.67 -10.76
CA ARG A 159 10.68 -19.53 -10.67
C ARG A 159 11.18 -18.18 -11.18
N GLU A 160 10.54 -17.62 -12.20
CA GLU A 160 10.91 -16.32 -12.74
C GLU A 160 10.41 -15.18 -11.85
N HIS A 161 9.18 -15.26 -11.39
CA HIS A 161 8.61 -14.28 -10.46
C HIS A 161 9.39 -14.22 -9.15
N ASP A 162 9.68 -15.37 -8.53
CA ASP A 162 10.47 -15.46 -7.30
C ASP A 162 11.88 -14.90 -7.48
N ARG A 163 12.52 -15.19 -8.61
CA ARG A 163 13.83 -14.62 -8.95
C ARG A 163 13.77 -13.09 -9.10
N ALA A 164 12.75 -12.56 -9.77
CA ALA A 164 12.56 -11.12 -9.91
C ALA A 164 12.30 -10.46 -8.56
N ASN A 165 11.47 -11.06 -7.71
CA ASN A 165 11.20 -10.59 -6.35
C ASN A 165 12.49 -10.51 -5.52
N HIS A 166 13.29 -11.56 -5.52
CA HIS A 166 14.57 -11.58 -4.79
C HIS A 166 15.60 -10.61 -5.38
N ALA A 167 15.63 -10.43 -6.70
CA ALA A 167 16.49 -9.44 -7.34
C ALA A 167 16.11 -8.02 -6.91
N TRP A 168 14.82 -7.71 -6.85
CA TRP A 168 14.31 -6.43 -6.36
C TRP A 168 14.65 -6.21 -4.88
N ILE A 169 14.43 -7.21 -4.01
CA ILE A 169 14.79 -7.15 -2.58
C ILE A 169 16.29 -6.85 -2.43
N ASN A 170 17.13 -7.57 -3.16
CA ASN A 170 18.58 -7.39 -3.12
C ASN A 170 19.03 -6.00 -3.63
N ALA A 171 18.27 -5.40 -4.55
CA ALA A 171 18.58 -4.08 -5.08
C ALA A 171 18.15 -2.94 -4.11
N VAL A 172 17.01 -3.09 -3.41
CA VAL A 172 16.51 -2.06 -2.52
C VAL A 172 17.13 -2.12 -1.10
N SER A 173 17.50 -3.30 -0.62
CA SER A 173 18.03 -3.49 0.73
C SER A 173 19.24 -2.60 1.06
N PRO A 174 20.27 -2.44 0.20
CA PRO A 174 21.37 -1.53 0.47
C PRO A 174 20.95 -0.06 0.62
N LEU A 175 19.93 0.38 -0.12
CA LEU A 175 19.39 1.74 -0.02
C LEU A 175 18.70 1.94 1.33
N ILE A 176 17.98 0.93 1.81
CA ILE A 176 17.32 0.95 3.13
C ILE A 176 18.38 0.93 4.24
N ASP A 177 19.39 0.07 4.13
CA ASP A 177 20.47 0.00 5.13
C ASP A 177 21.19 1.34 5.26
N GLN A 178 21.38 2.04 4.14
CA GLN A 178 22.06 3.33 4.11
C GLN A 178 21.19 4.50 4.60
N HIS A 179 19.92 4.55 4.20
CA HIS A 179 19.07 5.74 4.34
C HIS A 179 17.82 5.52 5.21
N GLY A 180 17.46 4.27 5.48
CA GLY A 180 16.18 3.94 6.10
C GLY A 180 16.01 4.56 7.48
N LYS A 181 17.08 4.61 8.30
CA LYS A 181 17.01 5.24 9.62
C LYS A 181 16.65 6.74 9.51
N VAL A 182 17.36 7.47 8.64
CA VAL A 182 17.13 8.91 8.46
C VAL A 182 15.73 9.15 7.91
N LEU A 183 15.31 8.41 6.88
CA LEU A 183 13.97 8.55 6.31
C LEU A 183 12.86 8.27 7.34
N SER A 184 12.98 7.21 8.14
CA SER A 184 11.98 6.90 9.17
C SER A 184 11.90 7.97 10.27
N GLU A 185 13.02 8.57 10.65
CA GLU A 185 13.07 9.67 11.62
C GLU A 185 12.46 10.95 11.07
N GLU A 186 12.82 11.35 9.85
CA GLU A 186 12.29 12.55 9.19
C GLU A 186 10.78 12.43 8.93
N LEU A 187 10.32 11.28 8.44
CA LEU A 187 8.90 11.02 8.20
C LEU A 187 8.09 10.99 9.51
N SER A 188 8.67 10.42 10.57
CA SER A 188 8.04 10.44 11.90
C SER A 188 7.88 11.87 12.42
N ALA A 189 8.89 12.71 12.23
CA ALA A 189 8.86 14.11 12.61
C ALA A 189 7.85 14.92 11.76
N ALA A 190 7.85 14.72 10.45
CA ALA A 190 6.96 15.40 9.51
C ALA A 190 5.49 15.12 9.80
N PHE A 191 5.13 13.86 10.12
CA PHE A 191 3.74 13.47 10.41
C PHE A 191 3.40 13.55 11.91
N GLY A 192 4.36 13.88 12.78
CA GLY A 192 4.14 13.93 14.23
C GLY A 192 3.72 12.58 14.83
N ALA A 193 4.16 11.47 14.23
CA ALA A 193 3.81 10.11 14.59
C ALA A 193 5.05 9.22 14.75
N SER A 194 4.97 8.21 15.61
CA SER A 194 6.09 7.28 15.82
C SER A 194 6.14 6.24 14.71
N TRP A 195 7.34 5.99 14.16
CA TRP A 195 7.56 4.86 13.27
C TRP A 195 7.17 3.54 13.95
N PRO A 196 6.60 2.56 13.23
CA PRO A 196 6.24 1.27 13.81
C PRO A 196 7.40 0.61 14.56
N GLY A 197 7.15 0.19 15.80
CA GLY A 197 8.18 -0.42 16.67
C GLY A 197 8.59 -1.85 16.27
N ARG A 198 7.97 -2.40 15.21
CA ARG A 198 8.28 -3.69 14.59
C ARG A 198 8.48 -3.50 13.10
N PRO A 199 9.28 -4.37 12.43
CA PRO A 199 9.39 -4.33 10.98
C PRO A 199 8.02 -4.43 10.30
N ILE A 200 7.81 -3.63 9.27
CA ILE A 200 6.62 -3.72 8.42
C ILE A 200 6.83 -4.88 7.44
N ARG A 201 5.90 -5.82 7.40
CA ARG A 201 5.94 -6.91 6.41
C ARG A 201 5.76 -6.33 5.01
N VAL A 202 6.63 -6.76 4.08
CA VAL A 202 6.60 -6.39 2.67
C VAL A 202 6.53 -7.65 1.83
N ASP A 203 5.38 -7.89 1.23
CA ASP A 203 5.19 -8.99 0.29
C ASP A 203 5.52 -8.50 -1.12
N VAL A 204 6.64 -8.98 -1.65
CA VAL A 204 7.12 -8.64 -2.99
C VAL A 204 6.51 -9.63 -3.97
N VAL A 205 5.82 -9.10 -4.97
CA VAL A 205 5.07 -9.87 -5.96
C VAL A 205 5.39 -9.39 -7.37
N ALA A 206 5.16 -10.24 -8.39
CA ALA A 206 5.35 -9.82 -9.77
C ALA A 206 4.33 -8.75 -10.16
N TYR A 207 3.08 -8.91 -9.78
CA TYR A 207 2.02 -7.92 -9.95
C TYR A 207 1.38 -7.58 -8.61
N ALA A 208 1.26 -6.28 -8.28
CA ALA A 208 0.62 -5.83 -7.04
C ALA A 208 -0.82 -5.33 -7.28
N ASN A 209 -0.98 -4.27 -8.06
CA ASN A 209 -2.22 -3.71 -8.59
C ASN A 209 -1.87 -2.64 -9.63
N TRP A 210 -2.85 -1.88 -10.10
CA TRP A 210 -2.66 -0.78 -11.06
C TRP A 210 -1.70 0.32 -10.54
N ALA A 211 -1.57 0.51 -9.22
CA ALA A 211 -0.66 1.49 -8.62
C ALA A 211 0.79 0.96 -8.49
N GLY A 212 1.02 -0.34 -8.69
CA GLY A 212 2.33 -0.97 -8.55
C GLY A 212 2.73 -1.31 -7.11
N ALA A 213 2.10 -0.67 -6.12
CA ALA A 213 2.23 -0.97 -4.69
C ALA A 213 0.97 -0.56 -3.94
N TYR A 214 0.76 -1.10 -2.75
CA TYR A 214 -0.29 -0.68 -1.84
C TYR A 214 -0.09 -1.18 -0.41
N THR A 215 -0.66 -0.46 0.56
CA THR A 215 -0.60 -0.79 1.99
C THR A 215 -1.97 -1.16 2.54
N THR A 216 -2.01 -2.22 3.35
CA THR A 216 -3.13 -2.52 4.23
C THR A 216 -2.72 -2.24 5.68
N LEU A 217 -3.62 -1.66 6.50
CA LEU A 217 -3.22 -1.14 7.81
C LEU A 217 -3.51 -2.07 9.01
N LEU A 218 -4.40 -3.04 8.86
CA LEU A 218 -4.83 -3.90 9.97
C LEU A 218 -4.71 -5.39 9.61
N PRO A 219 -3.51 -6.00 9.80
CA PRO A 219 -2.23 -5.41 10.23
C PRO A 219 -1.56 -4.61 9.12
N ALA A 220 -0.59 -3.72 9.48
CA ALA A 220 0.18 -2.99 8.50
C ALA A 220 1.06 -3.94 7.68
N ARG A 221 0.80 -4.00 6.36
CA ARG A 221 1.52 -4.82 5.38
C ARG A 221 1.56 -4.11 4.05
N ILE A 222 2.71 -4.14 3.41
CA ILE A 222 2.94 -3.57 2.08
C ILE A 222 2.95 -4.71 1.07
N THR A 223 2.32 -4.50 -0.08
CA THR A 223 2.47 -5.35 -1.27
C THR A 223 3.06 -4.49 -2.37
N ILE A 224 4.15 -4.93 -3.00
CA ILE A 224 4.86 -4.16 -4.02
C ILE A 224 5.27 -5.03 -5.20
N SER A 225 5.09 -4.50 -6.40
CA SER A 225 5.50 -5.18 -7.64
C SER A 225 6.99 -5.04 -7.89
N SER A 226 7.66 -6.18 -8.04
CA SER A 226 9.08 -6.25 -8.39
C SER A 226 9.38 -5.98 -9.86
N VAL A 227 8.39 -6.14 -10.74
CA VAL A 227 8.59 -5.97 -12.18
C VAL A 227 8.02 -4.66 -12.73
N ASP A 228 7.29 -3.91 -11.91
CA ASP A 228 6.82 -2.58 -12.30
C ASP A 228 8.03 -1.64 -12.50
N SER A 229 8.13 -1.07 -13.69
CA SER A 229 9.24 -0.17 -14.04
C SER A 229 9.28 1.10 -13.18
N ARG A 230 8.15 1.49 -12.58
CA ARG A 230 8.04 2.63 -11.68
C ARG A 230 8.61 2.36 -10.29
N ASN A 231 8.80 1.09 -9.92
CA ASN A 231 9.29 0.66 -8.60
C ASN A 231 10.75 0.19 -8.65
N GLN A 232 11.60 0.85 -9.42
CA GLN A 232 13.00 0.44 -9.59
C GLN A 232 13.97 1.47 -9.03
N GLN A 233 15.16 1.02 -8.65
CA GLN A 233 16.26 1.88 -8.20
C GLN A 233 15.85 2.81 -7.02
N ILE A 234 16.08 4.12 -7.13
CA ILE A 234 15.73 5.12 -6.10
C ILE A 234 14.21 5.22 -5.93
N ALA A 235 13.43 5.07 -7.02
CA ALA A 235 11.98 5.06 -6.93
C ALA A 235 11.44 3.89 -6.07
N ALA A 236 12.14 2.74 -6.03
CA ALA A 236 11.79 1.65 -5.13
C ALA A 236 11.89 2.06 -3.65
N LEU A 237 12.92 2.85 -3.30
CA LEU A 237 13.08 3.40 -1.95
C LEU A 237 11.93 4.37 -1.63
N GLU A 238 11.63 5.31 -2.54
CA GLU A 238 10.54 6.27 -2.34
C GLU A 238 9.20 5.58 -2.17
N VAL A 239 8.83 4.68 -3.09
CA VAL A 239 7.54 3.98 -3.03
C VAL A 239 7.43 3.14 -1.76
N LEU A 240 8.49 2.45 -1.34
CA LEU A 240 8.48 1.65 -0.11
C LEU A 240 8.23 2.53 1.13
N PHE A 241 8.90 3.70 1.23
CA PHE A 241 8.69 4.63 2.33
C PHE A 241 7.36 5.39 2.22
N HIS A 242 6.84 5.62 1.00
CA HIS A 242 5.48 6.12 0.79
C HIS A 242 4.45 5.14 1.37
N GLU A 243 4.54 3.87 1.00
CA GLU A 243 3.66 2.83 1.50
C GLU A 243 3.75 2.66 3.03
N ALA A 244 4.96 2.72 3.59
CA ALA A 244 5.14 2.67 5.04
C ALA A 244 4.52 3.90 5.75
N SER A 245 4.55 5.07 5.13
CA SER A 245 4.03 6.32 5.69
C SER A 245 2.51 6.36 5.82
N HIS A 246 1.79 5.44 5.17
CA HIS A 246 0.38 5.20 5.47
C HIS A 246 0.12 4.86 6.94
N THR A 247 1.11 4.33 7.66
CA THR A 247 1.03 4.06 9.10
C THR A 247 1.17 5.32 9.97
N LEU A 248 1.58 6.45 9.41
CA LEU A 248 1.90 7.70 10.12
C LEU A 248 0.86 8.80 9.91
N ILE A 249 0.07 8.75 8.84
CA ILE A 249 -0.74 9.88 8.33
C ILE A 249 -2.04 10.12 9.12
N GLU A 250 -2.53 9.15 9.91
CA GLU A 250 -3.86 9.19 10.52
C GLU A 250 -4.08 10.48 11.35
N GLY A 251 -3.14 10.83 12.23
CA GLY A 251 -3.25 12.03 13.07
C GLY A 251 -3.25 13.35 12.29
N VAL A 252 -2.52 13.41 11.18
CA VAL A 252 -2.54 14.56 10.26
C VAL A 252 -3.89 14.63 9.55
N GLY A 253 -4.38 13.49 9.02
CA GLY A 253 -5.68 13.41 8.37
C GLY A 253 -6.82 13.90 9.26
N ASP A 254 -6.87 13.45 10.51
CA ASP A 254 -7.88 13.87 11.49
C ASP A 254 -7.78 15.37 11.79
N THR A 255 -6.56 15.92 11.88
CA THR A 255 -6.34 17.34 12.15
C THR A 255 -6.76 18.19 10.95
N LEU A 256 -6.44 17.76 9.73
CA LEU A 256 -6.92 18.39 8.50
C LEU A 256 -8.45 18.47 8.48
N ILE A 257 -9.13 17.34 8.69
CA ILE A 257 -10.60 17.29 8.71
C ILE A 257 -11.18 18.30 9.70
N ARG A 258 -10.63 18.37 10.92
CA ARG A 258 -11.06 19.32 11.96
C ARG A 258 -10.83 20.78 11.56
N ASP A 259 -9.67 21.09 11.01
CA ASP A 259 -9.29 22.44 10.62
C ASP A 259 -10.12 22.96 9.44
N PHE A 260 -10.37 22.11 8.44
CA PHE A 260 -11.29 22.43 7.34
C PHE A 260 -12.72 22.66 7.85
N ALA A 261 -13.21 21.79 8.73
CA ALA A 261 -14.55 21.91 9.31
C ALA A 261 -14.71 23.21 10.13
N ALA A 262 -13.70 23.60 10.90
CA ALA A 262 -13.68 24.87 11.64
C ALA A 262 -13.80 26.09 10.73
N ARG A 263 -13.33 25.96 9.49
CA ARG A 263 -13.43 27.01 8.42
C ARG A 263 -14.69 26.84 7.55
N LYS A 264 -15.59 25.93 7.90
CA LYS A 264 -16.78 25.59 7.11
C LYS A 264 -16.44 25.10 5.70
N LYS A 265 -15.30 24.44 5.55
CA LYS A 265 -14.82 23.83 4.31
C LYS A 265 -14.78 22.30 4.46
N SER A 266 -14.70 21.58 3.35
CA SER A 266 -14.38 20.16 3.33
C SER A 266 -12.95 19.97 2.86
N ALA A 267 -12.20 19.12 3.55
CA ALA A 267 -10.87 18.73 3.07
C ALA A 267 -10.99 18.03 1.70
N PRO A 268 -10.13 18.37 0.72
CA PRO A 268 -10.08 17.62 -0.52
C PRO A 268 -9.84 16.13 -0.23
N ARG A 269 -10.56 15.27 -0.93
CA ARG A 269 -10.61 13.82 -0.64
C ARG A 269 -9.21 13.18 -0.60
N ASP A 270 -8.35 13.55 -1.54
CA ASP A 270 -7.06 12.91 -1.75
C ASP A 270 -5.88 13.74 -1.18
N LEU A 271 -6.16 14.81 -0.42
CA LEU A 271 -5.11 15.69 0.15
C LEU A 271 -4.15 14.92 1.06
N TRP A 272 -4.67 14.04 1.92
CA TRP A 272 -3.83 13.22 2.79
C TRP A 272 -2.85 12.33 2.01
N HIS A 273 -3.26 11.82 0.85
CA HIS A 273 -2.43 10.98 -0.01
C HIS A 273 -1.41 11.81 -0.80
N ALA A 274 -1.82 13.00 -1.25
CA ALA A 274 -0.90 13.97 -1.86
C ALA A 274 0.23 14.37 -0.89
N LEU A 275 -0.11 14.56 0.41
CA LEU A 275 0.88 14.82 1.47
C LEU A 275 1.91 13.68 1.59
N LEU A 276 1.50 12.42 1.48
CA LEU A 276 2.43 11.29 1.52
C LEU A 276 3.43 11.35 0.36
N PHE A 277 2.94 11.50 -0.88
CA PHE A 277 3.82 11.60 -2.05
C PHE A 277 4.78 12.78 -1.95
N PHE A 278 4.25 13.97 -1.62
CA PHE A 278 5.07 15.17 -1.51
C PHE A 278 6.16 15.02 -0.44
N THR A 279 5.80 14.53 0.76
CA THR A 279 6.73 14.43 1.89
C THR A 279 7.83 13.41 1.63
N VAL A 280 7.48 12.22 1.14
CA VAL A 280 8.48 11.18 0.90
C VAL A 280 9.37 11.56 -0.27
N GLY A 281 8.80 12.07 -1.37
CA GLY A 281 9.56 12.58 -2.51
C GLY A 281 10.54 13.68 -2.12
N PHE A 282 10.12 14.63 -1.29
CA PHE A 282 10.97 15.70 -0.76
C PHE A 282 12.21 15.16 0.00
N TYR A 283 12.01 14.19 0.92
CA TYR A 283 13.14 13.66 1.69
C TYR A 283 14.05 12.75 0.85
N VAL A 284 13.51 11.98 -0.07
CA VAL A 284 14.32 11.17 -1.00
C VAL A 284 15.13 12.08 -1.93
N GLN A 285 14.54 13.15 -2.46
CA GLN A 285 15.25 14.11 -3.29
C GLN A 285 16.37 14.87 -2.52
N ARG A 286 16.19 15.14 -1.24
CA ARG A 286 17.26 15.70 -0.40
C ARG A 286 18.48 14.77 -0.28
N ILE A 287 18.25 13.46 -0.31
CA ILE A 287 19.32 12.43 -0.31
C ILE A 287 19.95 12.31 -1.70
N TYR A 288 19.13 12.38 -2.74
CA TYR A 288 19.52 12.23 -4.15
C TYR A 288 19.07 13.45 -4.96
N PRO A 289 19.85 14.54 -5.02
CA PRO A 289 19.41 15.82 -5.60
C PRO A 289 19.00 15.75 -7.09
N ASP A 290 19.57 14.80 -7.84
CA ASP A 290 19.23 14.60 -9.26
C ASP A 290 18.02 13.67 -9.47
N TYR A 291 17.44 13.14 -8.39
CA TYR A 291 16.26 12.30 -8.46
C TYR A 291 15.00 13.13 -8.67
N VAL A 292 14.17 12.70 -9.62
CA VAL A 292 12.84 13.27 -9.83
C VAL A 292 11.84 12.46 -9.01
N PRO A 293 11.12 13.07 -8.05
CA PRO A 293 10.16 12.37 -7.19
C PRO A 293 9.13 11.56 -7.99
N TYR A 294 8.66 10.47 -7.40
CA TYR A 294 7.72 9.53 -8.03
C TYR A 294 6.46 10.22 -8.56
N ALA A 295 5.90 11.15 -7.79
CA ALA A 295 4.70 11.86 -8.21
C ALA A 295 4.92 12.74 -9.45
N ASP A 296 6.10 13.36 -9.55
CA ASP A 296 6.49 14.19 -10.70
C ASP A 296 6.80 13.32 -11.93
N SER A 297 7.59 12.26 -11.75
CA SER A 297 7.99 11.37 -12.85
C SER A 297 6.83 10.56 -13.44
N ASN A 298 5.72 10.44 -12.72
CA ASN A 298 4.51 9.73 -13.15
C ASN A 298 3.30 10.65 -13.41
N ASP A 299 3.50 11.95 -13.51
CA ASP A 299 2.45 12.95 -13.77
C ASP A 299 1.26 12.86 -12.77
N LEU A 300 1.50 12.49 -11.52
CA LEU A 300 0.42 12.29 -10.56
C LEU A 300 -0.26 13.62 -10.17
N TRP A 301 0.47 14.71 -10.19
CA TRP A 301 -0.06 16.04 -9.91
C TRP A 301 -1.08 16.49 -10.95
N GLU A 302 -0.90 16.09 -12.20
CA GLU A 302 -1.77 16.46 -13.32
C GLU A 302 -2.91 15.45 -13.54
N ARG A 303 -2.65 14.15 -13.34
CA ARG A 303 -3.58 13.07 -13.69
C ARG A 303 -4.25 12.41 -12.49
N GLY A 304 -3.54 12.34 -11.36
CA GLY A 304 -3.96 11.61 -10.16
C GLY A 304 -4.64 12.48 -9.13
N PHE A 305 -4.21 13.71 -9.00
CA PHE A 305 -4.73 14.66 -8.02
C PHE A 305 -5.46 15.82 -8.72
N SER A 306 -6.45 16.38 -8.02
CA SER A 306 -7.09 17.61 -8.51
C SER A 306 -6.13 18.80 -8.33
N SER A 307 -5.81 19.53 -9.41
CA SER A 307 -5.00 20.75 -9.33
C SER A 307 -5.64 21.76 -8.34
N PRO A 308 -4.90 22.50 -7.50
CA PRO A 308 -3.46 22.79 -7.54
C PRO A 308 -2.68 22.20 -6.35
N PHE A 309 -2.73 20.89 -6.15
CA PHE A 309 -2.11 20.27 -4.95
C PHE A 309 -0.63 20.58 -4.83
N HIS A 310 0.15 20.44 -5.90
CA HIS A 310 1.61 20.61 -5.85
C HIS A 310 2.01 22.01 -5.38
N GLU A 311 1.43 23.05 -5.98
CA GLU A 311 1.76 24.44 -5.66
C GLU A 311 1.41 24.78 -4.20
N VAL A 312 0.25 24.34 -3.72
CA VAL A 312 -0.20 24.59 -2.35
C VAL A 312 0.67 23.80 -1.36
N LEU A 313 1.03 22.56 -1.66
CA LEU A 313 1.93 21.78 -0.80
C LEU A 313 3.33 22.40 -0.75
N ALA A 314 3.84 22.92 -1.85
CA ALA A 314 5.10 23.63 -1.89
C ALA A 314 5.07 24.94 -1.07
N ALA A 315 3.96 25.68 -1.07
CA ALA A 315 3.80 26.92 -0.33
C ALA A 315 3.56 26.72 1.17
N ASP A 316 2.73 25.75 1.54
CA ASP A 316 2.20 25.62 2.89
C ASP A 316 2.81 24.46 3.69
N TRP A 317 3.14 23.36 3.03
CA TRP A 317 3.64 22.14 3.67
C TRP A 317 5.17 22.05 3.65
N GLN A 318 5.83 22.38 2.53
CA GLN A 318 7.28 22.30 2.44
C GLN A 318 8.02 23.10 3.52
N PRO A 319 7.62 24.34 3.90
CA PRO A 319 8.28 25.06 5.00
C PRO A 319 8.24 24.30 6.34
N HIS A 320 7.23 23.44 6.56
CA HIS A 320 7.23 22.55 7.72
C HIS A 320 8.30 21.45 7.60
N LEU A 321 8.45 20.85 6.43
CA LEU A 321 9.49 19.83 6.17
C LEU A 321 10.91 20.42 6.30
N GLU A 322 11.06 21.71 6.06
CA GLU A 322 12.31 22.48 6.22
C GLU A 322 12.54 22.97 7.66
N GLY A 323 11.56 22.78 8.55
CA GLY A 323 11.63 23.17 9.95
C GLY A 323 11.31 24.66 10.21
N GLU A 324 10.79 25.39 9.23
CA GLU A 324 10.43 26.81 9.31
C GLU A 324 9.05 27.03 9.94
N LYS A 325 8.13 26.04 9.80
CA LYS A 325 6.79 26.08 10.38
C LYS A 325 6.55 24.86 11.28
N SER A 326 5.69 24.99 12.28
CA SER A 326 5.19 23.85 13.02
C SER A 326 4.19 23.04 12.20
N LEU A 327 4.02 21.77 12.51
CA LEU A 327 3.00 20.90 11.90
C LEU A 327 1.58 21.53 11.99
N ALA A 328 1.24 22.10 13.15
CA ALA A 328 -0.05 22.75 13.34
C ALA A 328 -0.23 23.98 12.43
N GLN A 329 0.82 24.76 12.24
CA GLN A 329 0.79 25.92 11.34
C GLN A 329 0.61 25.48 9.89
N ALA A 330 1.38 24.51 9.44
CA ALA A 330 1.28 23.99 8.07
C ALA A 330 -0.13 23.44 7.76
N ILE A 331 -0.72 22.67 8.68
CA ILE A 331 -2.10 22.16 8.54
C ILE A 331 -3.11 23.33 8.47
N SER A 332 -2.92 24.37 9.31
CA SER A 332 -3.77 25.55 9.31
C SER A 332 -3.71 26.33 8.00
N ASP A 333 -2.50 26.48 7.43
CA ASP A 333 -2.27 27.17 6.16
C ASP A 333 -2.90 26.36 5.01
N LEU A 334 -2.68 25.06 4.93
CA LEU A 334 -3.36 24.15 3.98
C LEU A 334 -4.89 24.29 4.04
N ALA A 335 -5.46 24.33 5.24
CA ALA A 335 -6.90 24.49 5.42
C ALA A 335 -7.40 25.90 5.05
N ALA A 336 -6.54 26.91 5.07
CA ALA A 336 -6.84 28.26 4.61
C ALA A 336 -6.88 28.30 3.07
N ASP A 337 -5.88 27.76 2.41
CA ASP A 337 -5.62 27.92 0.99
C ASP A 337 -6.35 26.88 0.12
N PHE A 338 -6.51 25.63 0.60
CA PHE A 338 -7.40 24.69 -0.03
C PHE A 338 -8.87 25.04 0.23
N GLY A 339 -9.65 24.99 -0.82
CA GLY A 339 -11.09 25.15 -0.74
C GLY A 339 -11.53 26.59 -0.65
N VAL A 340 -11.27 27.36 -1.71
CA VAL A 340 -12.09 28.51 -2.02
C VAL A 340 -13.53 28.03 -2.07
N PRO A 341 -14.49 28.65 -1.34
CA PRO A 341 -15.88 28.25 -1.42
C PRO A 341 -16.34 28.26 -2.88
N PRO A 342 -17.20 27.31 -3.31
CA PRO A 342 -17.75 27.35 -4.65
C PRO A 342 -18.36 28.75 -4.88
N LYS A 343 -17.95 29.40 -5.94
CA LYS A 343 -18.58 30.67 -6.32
C LYS A 343 -20.07 30.38 -6.47
N GLU A 344 -20.89 31.00 -5.60
CA GLU A 344 -22.35 31.01 -5.78
C GLU A 344 -22.63 31.60 -7.16
N HIS A 345 -23.23 30.81 -8.04
CA HIS A 345 -23.73 31.22 -9.35
C HIS A 345 -25.23 31.44 -9.23
#